data_ebed77d7215aacda6e8fc6c018f44d4a
#
_entry.id   ebed77d7215aacda6e8fc6c018f44d4a
#
_cell.length_a   1.000
_cell.length_b   1.000
_cell.length_c   1.000
_cell.angle_alpha   90.00
_cell.angle_beta   90.00
_cell.angle_gamma   90.00
#
_symmetry.space_group_name_H-M   'P 1'
#
loop_
_entity.id
_entity.type
_entity.pdbx_description
1 polymer ?
#
loop_
_entity_poly.entity_id
_entity_poly.type
_entity_poly.pdbx_seq_one_letter_code
_entity_poly.pdbx_strand_id
1 'polypeptide(L)'
;MKVEQVIPILRIFDYQKTIEFYIDWLGFEIVWEHHFEDNTPVYMEVKKDNIILHLSEHHGDGTPGSRVFIWGEGVADYHKELIEKKYKYNRPGLEKTFYDAVAFTVDDPFGNKIIFNEKFDERRHKDLF
;
A
#
# COMPACT_ATOMS: atom_id res chain seq x y z
N MET A 1 -24.64 -10.99 11.70
CA MET A 1 -23.63 -9.94 11.52
C MET A 1 -23.62 -9.46 10.07
N LYS A 2 -23.55 -8.18 9.88
CA LYS A 2 -23.41 -7.60 8.54
C LYS A 2 -22.07 -6.88 8.49
N VAL A 3 -21.19 -7.33 7.61
CA VAL A 3 -19.87 -6.74 7.45
C VAL A 3 -19.97 -5.49 6.57
N GLU A 4 -19.48 -4.36 7.06
CA GLU A 4 -19.43 -3.12 6.27
C GLU A 4 -18.07 -2.97 5.58
N GLN A 5 -17.00 -3.35 6.29
CA GLN A 5 -15.65 -3.16 5.77
C GLN A 5 -14.66 -4.02 6.53
N VAL A 6 -13.61 -4.42 5.85
CA VAL A 6 -12.45 -5.08 6.45
C VAL A 6 -11.26 -4.16 6.25
N ILE A 7 -10.60 -3.78 7.34
CA ILE A 7 -9.46 -2.87 7.28
C ILE A 7 -8.25 -3.56 7.90
N PRO A 8 -7.17 -3.75 7.12
CA PRO A 8 -5.94 -4.29 7.69
C PRO A 8 -5.22 -3.26 8.54
N ILE A 9 -4.58 -3.72 9.60
CA ILE A 9 -3.76 -2.88 10.48
C ILE A 9 -2.31 -3.28 10.26
N LEU A 10 -1.50 -2.34 9.78
CA LEU A 10 -0.09 -2.57 9.49
C LEU A 10 0.77 -1.91 10.55
N ARG A 11 1.80 -2.61 10.99
CA ARG A 11 2.75 -2.08 11.98
C ARG A 11 3.75 -1.15 11.31
N ILE A 12 3.90 0.04 11.87
CA ILE A 12 4.90 1.03 11.45
C ILE A 12 5.77 1.40 12.64
N PHE A 13 6.95 1.99 12.40
CA PHE A 13 7.90 2.31 13.46
C PHE A 13 8.42 3.76 13.41
N ASP A 14 8.06 4.53 12.37
CA ASP A 14 8.57 5.89 12.20
C ASP A 14 7.55 6.71 11.42
N TYR A 15 7.12 7.83 12.01
CA TYR A 15 6.08 8.66 11.40
C TYR A 15 6.54 9.29 10.08
N GLN A 16 7.73 9.87 10.08
CA GLN A 16 8.21 10.57 8.88
C GLN A 16 8.39 9.63 7.70
N LYS A 17 8.95 8.46 7.92
CA LYS A 17 9.11 7.44 6.88
C LYS A 17 7.75 6.94 6.38
N THR A 18 6.77 6.87 7.26
CA THR A 18 5.40 6.50 6.91
C THR A 18 4.79 7.54 5.95
N ILE A 19 4.96 8.82 6.27
CA ILE A 19 4.45 9.91 5.42
C ILE A 19 5.13 9.86 4.05
N GLU A 20 6.44 9.71 4.00
CA GLU A 20 7.16 9.63 2.73
C GLU A 20 6.66 8.49 1.85
N PHE A 21 6.43 7.33 2.43
CA PHE A 21 6.03 6.14 1.68
C PHE A 21 4.54 6.15 1.31
N TYR A 22 3.67 6.26 2.31
CA TYR A 22 2.23 6.10 2.09
C TYR A 22 1.56 7.34 1.52
N ILE A 23 1.96 8.50 1.94
CA ILE A 23 1.32 9.75 1.53
C ILE A 23 2.00 10.34 0.30
N ASP A 24 3.30 10.60 0.39
CA ASP A 24 4.03 11.29 -0.68
C ASP A 24 4.20 10.40 -1.91
N TRP A 25 4.61 9.16 -1.72
CA TRP A 25 4.87 8.26 -2.84
C TRP A 25 3.62 7.52 -3.32
N LEU A 26 2.98 6.73 -2.46
CA LEU A 26 1.80 5.94 -2.85
C LEU A 26 0.59 6.82 -3.16
N GLY A 27 0.50 8.01 -2.56
CA GLY A 27 -0.60 8.92 -2.81
C GLY A 27 -1.84 8.67 -1.96
N PHE A 28 -1.69 8.01 -0.81
CA PHE A 28 -2.77 7.89 0.15
C PHE A 28 -3.00 9.23 0.84
N GLU A 29 -4.20 9.45 1.32
CA GLU A 29 -4.56 10.62 2.12
C GLU A 29 -4.76 10.19 3.56
N ILE A 30 -4.36 11.05 4.50
CA ILE A 30 -4.63 10.82 5.92
C ILE A 30 -6.09 11.18 6.17
N VAL A 31 -6.89 10.20 6.62
CA VAL A 31 -8.29 10.43 6.99
C VAL A 31 -8.35 11.01 8.39
N TRP A 32 -7.63 10.39 9.31
CA TRP A 32 -7.44 10.88 10.66
C TRP A 32 -6.17 10.25 11.24
N GLU A 33 -5.64 10.89 12.26
CA GLU A 33 -4.53 10.33 13.04
C GLU A 33 -4.70 10.68 14.51
N HIS A 34 -4.29 9.76 15.37
CA HIS A 34 -4.34 9.94 16.81
C HIS A 34 -2.93 9.77 17.36
N HIS A 35 -2.49 10.80 18.09
CA HIS A 35 -1.19 10.81 18.73
C HIS A 35 -1.41 10.62 20.23
N PHE A 36 -0.91 9.51 20.74
CA PHE A 36 -0.95 9.25 22.17
C PHE A 36 0.18 10.05 22.83
N GLU A 37 0.30 10.00 24.10
CA GLU A 37 1.29 10.70 24.90
C GLU A 37 2.50 11.29 24.12
N ASP A 38 2.70 12.62 24.17
CA ASP A 38 3.83 13.31 23.53
C ASP A 38 4.05 12.96 22.07
N ASN A 39 2.93 12.85 21.31
CA ASN A 39 2.89 12.57 19.88
C ASN A 39 3.22 11.13 19.48
N THR A 40 3.54 10.28 20.40
CA THR A 40 3.81 8.87 20.14
C THR A 40 3.14 7.98 21.16
N PRO A 41 2.79 6.73 20.79
CA PRO A 41 2.73 6.19 19.43
C PRO A 41 1.59 6.79 18.62
N VAL A 42 1.68 6.67 17.28
CA VAL A 42 0.64 7.17 16.39
C VAL A 42 -0.21 6.00 15.88
N TYR A 43 -1.51 6.24 15.75
CA TYR A 43 -2.44 5.34 15.06
C TYR A 43 -3.19 6.17 14.03
N MET A 44 -3.20 5.74 12.77
CA MET A 44 -3.78 6.55 11.72
C MET A 44 -4.55 5.72 10.70
N GLU A 45 -5.54 6.36 10.08
CA GLU A 45 -6.24 5.79 8.94
C GLU A 45 -5.83 6.54 7.69
N VAL A 46 -5.44 5.78 6.66
CA VAL A 46 -5.10 6.35 5.35
C VAL A 46 -5.97 5.72 4.28
N LYS A 47 -6.25 6.49 3.23
CA LYS A 47 -7.15 6.07 2.18
C LYS A 47 -6.62 6.47 0.80
N LYS A 48 -6.75 5.57 -0.16
CA LYS A 48 -6.53 5.86 -1.58
C LYS A 48 -7.62 5.13 -2.35
N ASP A 49 -8.40 5.87 -3.14
CA ASP A 49 -9.59 5.32 -3.81
C ASP A 49 -10.48 4.64 -2.76
N ASN A 50 -10.76 3.36 -2.88
CA ASN A 50 -11.51 2.63 -1.86
C ASN A 50 -10.63 1.71 -1.01
N ILE A 51 -9.31 1.89 -1.06
CA ILE A 51 -8.38 1.17 -0.18
C ILE A 51 -8.26 1.94 1.13
N ILE A 52 -8.56 1.28 2.24
CA ILE A 52 -8.36 1.87 3.55
C ILE A 52 -7.41 0.99 4.34
N LEU A 53 -6.41 1.61 4.95
CA LEU A 53 -5.43 0.94 5.79
C LEU A 53 -5.36 1.66 7.13
N HIS A 54 -5.13 0.93 8.19
CA HIS A 54 -4.73 1.49 9.47
C HIS A 54 -3.24 1.26 9.64
N LEU A 55 -2.53 2.28 10.10
CA LEU A 55 -1.09 2.24 10.33
C LEU A 55 -0.86 2.55 11.79
N SER A 56 -0.16 1.67 12.50
CA SER A 56 -0.03 1.77 13.95
C SER A 56 1.40 1.62 14.42
N GLU A 57 1.84 2.55 15.26
CA GLU A 57 3.10 2.45 15.98
C GLU A 57 2.98 1.66 17.29
N HIS A 58 1.74 1.29 17.69
CA HIS A 58 1.55 0.57 18.95
C HIS A 58 2.13 -0.83 18.89
N HIS A 59 2.93 -1.16 19.91
CA HIS A 59 3.43 -2.51 20.09
C HIS A 59 2.26 -3.47 20.26
N GLY A 60 2.25 -4.53 19.47
CA GLY A 60 1.17 -5.51 19.51
C GLY A 60 0.06 -5.28 18.49
N ASP A 61 0.01 -4.12 17.85
CA ASP A 61 -0.94 -3.85 16.77
C ASP A 61 -0.34 -4.30 15.44
N GLY A 62 -0.75 -5.46 14.99
CA GLY A 62 -0.21 -6.04 13.78
C GLY A 62 1.20 -6.61 13.99
N THR A 63 1.61 -7.43 13.04
CA THR A 63 2.92 -8.07 13.05
C THR A 63 3.76 -7.43 11.95
N PRO A 64 5.02 -7.04 12.22
CA PRO A 64 5.90 -6.56 11.16
C PRO A 64 6.02 -7.58 10.03
N GLY A 65 6.05 -7.12 8.79
CA GLY A 65 6.16 -8.01 7.64
C GLY A 65 4.83 -8.50 7.09
N SER A 66 3.73 -7.86 7.45
CA SER A 66 2.41 -8.20 6.92
C SER A 66 2.31 -7.98 5.42
N ARG A 67 1.42 -8.72 4.75
CA ARG A 67 1.19 -8.61 3.32
C ARG A 67 -0.27 -8.28 3.07
N VAL A 68 -0.51 -7.33 2.15
CA VAL A 68 -1.87 -6.95 1.74
C VAL A 68 -1.99 -7.21 0.25
N PHE A 69 -2.98 -8.01 -0.14
CA PHE A 69 -3.23 -8.36 -1.53
C PHE A 69 -4.46 -7.59 -2.01
N ILE A 70 -4.30 -6.80 -3.06
CA ILE A 70 -5.36 -5.92 -3.56
C ILE A 70 -5.69 -6.27 -5.01
N TRP A 71 -6.96 -6.46 -5.32
CA TRP A 71 -7.45 -6.53 -6.69
C TRP A 71 -8.00 -5.17 -7.08
N GLY A 72 -7.63 -4.69 -8.26
CA GLY A 72 -8.12 -3.41 -8.76
C GLY A 72 -8.00 -3.30 -10.27
N GLU A 73 -8.20 -2.11 -10.78
CA GLU A 73 -8.05 -1.78 -12.18
C GLU A 73 -7.08 -0.59 -12.30
N GLY A 74 -6.40 -0.49 -13.44
CA GLY A 74 -5.45 0.59 -13.66
C GLY A 74 -4.10 0.36 -13.01
N VAL A 75 -3.75 -0.89 -12.74
CA VAL A 75 -2.51 -1.22 -12.04
C VAL A 75 -1.27 -0.82 -12.83
N ALA A 76 -1.26 -1.03 -14.15
CA ALA A 76 -0.12 -0.65 -14.98
C ALA A 76 0.10 0.86 -15.00
N ASP A 77 -0.98 1.63 -15.06
CA ASP A 77 -0.89 3.09 -15.04
C ASP A 77 -0.40 3.60 -13.69
N TYR A 78 -0.88 3.00 -12.61
CA TYR A 78 -0.42 3.34 -11.27
C TYR A 78 1.06 3.02 -11.09
N HIS A 79 1.50 1.86 -11.57
CA HIS A 79 2.91 1.49 -11.57
C HIS A 79 3.76 2.57 -12.27
N LYS A 80 3.34 2.99 -13.46
CA LYS A 80 4.04 4.02 -14.22
C LYS A 80 4.12 5.33 -13.44
N GLU A 81 3.02 5.75 -12.82
CA GLU A 81 2.98 6.96 -12.00
C GLU A 81 4.00 6.88 -10.86
N LEU A 82 4.04 5.73 -10.16
CA LEU A 82 4.98 5.54 -9.05
C LEU A 82 6.44 5.56 -9.50
N ILE A 83 6.74 4.92 -10.62
CA ILE A 83 8.11 4.91 -11.16
C ILE A 83 8.55 6.33 -11.54
N GLU A 84 7.65 7.13 -12.10
CA GLU A 84 7.95 8.50 -12.50
C GLU A 84 8.25 9.42 -11.33
N LYS A 85 7.78 9.09 -10.13
CA LYS A 85 8.09 9.85 -8.91
C LYS A 85 9.54 9.68 -8.44
N LYS A 86 10.25 8.66 -8.96
CA LYS A 86 11.67 8.41 -8.66
C LYS A 86 11.98 8.29 -7.17
N TYR A 87 11.13 7.58 -6.44
CA TYR A 87 11.35 7.32 -5.04
C TYR A 87 12.55 6.37 -4.89
N LYS A 88 13.60 6.83 -4.21
CA LYS A 88 14.88 6.10 -4.21
C LYS A 88 14.85 4.74 -3.51
N TYR A 89 13.86 4.48 -2.65
CA TYR A 89 13.79 3.25 -1.86
C TYR A 89 12.92 2.16 -2.47
N ASN A 90 12.24 2.43 -3.58
CA ASN A 90 11.32 1.46 -4.16
C ASN A 90 11.23 1.63 -5.67
N ARG A 91 11.58 0.59 -6.39
CA ARG A 91 11.45 0.55 -7.85
C ARG A 91 10.81 -0.77 -8.25
N PRO A 92 9.51 -0.93 -7.97
CA PRO A 92 8.84 -2.21 -8.23
C PRO A 92 8.79 -2.54 -9.71
N GLY A 93 8.97 -3.82 -10.01
CA GLY A 93 8.80 -4.32 -11.37
C GLY A 93 7.37 -4.74 -11.62
N LEU A 94 6.86 -4.43 -12.80
CA LEU A 94 5.55 -4.91 -13.23
C LEU A 94 5.73 -6.32 -13.79
N GLU A 95 4.87 -7.26 -13.39
CA GLU A 95 4.98 -8.65 -13.81
C GLU A 95 3.62 -9.25 -14.19
N LYS A 96 3.68 -10.32 -14.99
CA LYS A 96 2.52 -11.17 -15.23
C LYS A 96 2.66 -12.36 -14.30
N THR A 97 1.70 -12.54 -13.40
CA THR A 97 1.77 -13.54 -12.35
C THR A 97 1.31 -14.92 -12.82
N PHE A 98 1.60 -15.96 -12.00
CA PHE A 98 1.14 -17.31 -12.30
C PHE A 98 -0.38 -17.45 -12.24
N TYR A 99 -1.07 -16.54 -11.54
CA TYR A 99 -2.52 -16.54 -11.43
C TYR A 99 -3.17 -15.58 -12.44
N ASP A 100 -2.46 -15.29 -13.51
CA ASP A 100 -2.94 -14.52 -14.64
C ASP A 100 -3.36 -13.10 -14.29
N ALA A 101 -2.48 -12.39 -13.59
CA ALA A 101 -2.67 -11.00 -13.22
C ALA A 101 -1.48 -10.17 -13.68
N VAL A 102 -1.74 -8.88 -13.90
CA VAL A 102 -0.70 -7.85 -13.99
C VAL A 102 -0.52 -7.31 -12.59
N ALA A 103 0.69 -7.36 -12.07
CA ALA A 103 0.91 -7.02 -10.67
C ALA A 103 2.26 -6.36 -10.42
N PHE A 104 2.31 -5.58 -9.34
CA PHE A 104 3.57 -5.14 -8.77
C PHE A 104 3.44 -5.11 -7.24
N THR A 105 4.56 -5.26 -6.57
CA THR A 105 4.64 -5.28 -5.11
C THR A 105 5.50 -4.11 -4.64
N VAL A 106 5.03 -3.42 -3.62
CA VAL A 106 5.81 -2.38 -2.96
C VAL A 106 6.15 -2.83 -1.54
N ASP A 107 7.33 -2.45 -1.08
CA ASP A 107 7.83 -2.76 0.26
C ASP A 107 7.87 -1.46 1.06
N ASP A 108 7.13 -1.39 2.16
CA ASP A 108 7.19 -0.21 3.00
C ASP A 108 8.51 -0.22 3.81
N PRO A 109 8.87 0.89 4.47
CA PRO A 109 10.12 0.96 5.24
C PRO A 109 10.22 -0.03 6.41
N PHE A 110 9.12 -0.71 6.75
CA PHE A 110 9.02 -1.55 7.95
C PHE A 110 8.86 -3.03 7.63
N GLY A 111 8.98 -3.41 6.35
CA GLY A 111 8.88 -4.79 5.94
C GLY A 111 7.48 -5.24 5.53
N ASN A 112 6.49 -4.35 5.57
CA ASN A 112 5.16 -4.70 5.06
C ASN A 112 5.17 -4.64 3.53
N LYS A 113 4.40 -5.51 2.90
CA LYS A 113 4.29 -5.58 1.44
C LYS A 113 2.86 -5.33 1.01
N ILE A 114 2.68 -4.54 -0.05
CA ILE A 114 1.38 -4.34 -0.66
C ILE A 114 1.49 -4.80 -2.10
N ILE A 115 0.60 -5.71 -2.50
CA ILE A 115 0.59 -6.30 -3.83
C ILE A 115 -0.62 -5.77 -4.56
N PHE A 116 -0.39 -5.00 -5.62
CA PHE A 116 -1.46 -4.46 -6.46
C PHE A 116 -1.62 -5.36 -7.66
N ASN A 117 -2.84 -5.84 -7.87
CA ASN A 117 -3.16 -6.82 -8.92
C ASN A 117 -4.34 -6.38 -9.77
N GLU A 118 -4.24 -6.67 -11.05
CA GLU A 118 -5.35 -6.52 -11.98
C GLU A 118 -5.41 -7.79 -12.81
N LYS A 119 -6.60 -8.32 -13.06
CA LYS A 119 -6.74 -9.51 -13.91
C LYS A 119 -6.19 -9.20 -15.29
N PHE A 120 -5.37 -10.10 -15.82
CA PHE A 120 -4.79 -9.92 -17.14
C PHE A 120 -5.90 -9.83 -18.19
N ASP A 121 -5.83 -8.81 -19.02
CA ASP A 121 -6.76 -8.59 -20.14
C ASP A 121 -5.91 -8.41 -21.39
N GLU A 122 -6.05 -9.32 -22.35
CA GLU A 122 -5.28 -9.30 -23.59
C GLU A 122 -5.36 -7.95 -24.30
N ARG A 123 -6.52 -7.32 -24.30
CA ARG A 123 -6.73 -6.04 -24.99
C ARG A 123 -5.92 -4.91 -24.35
N ARG A 124 -5.86 -4.90 -23.03
CA ARG A 124 -5.20 -3.81 -22.28
C ARG A 124 -3.75 -4.08 -21.99
N HIS A 125 -3.36 -5.33 -21.88
CA HIS A 125 -2.06 -5.69 -21.34
C HIS A 125 -1.10 -6.41 -22.30
N LYS A 126 -1.55 -6.73 -23.51
CA LYS A 126 -0.74 -7.56 -24.43
C LYS A 126 0.62 -6.99 -24.74
N ASP A 127 0.79 -5.67 -24.71
CA ASP A 127 2.04 -5.01 -25.06
C ASP A 127 2.94 -4.72 -23.85
N LEU A 128 2.55 -5.18 -22.66
CA LEU A 128 3.31 -4.91 -21.43
C LEU A 128 4.46 -5.90 -21.19
N PHE A 129 4.39 -7.07 -21.80
CA PHE A 129 5.34 -8.16 -21.51
C PHE A 129 5.88 -8.80 -22.77
#